data_a2cb008ed40729b8faabd5115eb589e0
#
_entry.id   a2cb008ed40729b8faabd5115eb589e0
#
_cell.length_a   1.000
_cell.length_b   1.000
_cell.length_c   1.000
_cell.angle_alpha   90.00
_cell.angle_beta   90.00
_cell.angle_gamma   90.00
#
_symmetry.space_group_name_H-M   'P 1'
#
loop_
_entity.id
_entity.type
_entity.pdbx_description
1 polymer ?
#
loop_
_entity_poly.entity_id
_entity_poly.type
_entity_poly.pdbx_seq_one_letter_code
_entity_poly.pdbx_strand_id
1 'polypeptide(L)'
;MKITSSYGVELRKQNIPIRQTLDVYRSAVSYLTEIYEQVWEELERIPETKKRFNEAEHLIHTTKKNQARFDFDIRFPKMPSYLRRASIQHALGSISSYKTRMGMWEKLGQIGGKPKLVHENHAMPVFYRDVMYRENENGKDAAYLKLYDGHDWKWFHVRLSHTDMEYLRKNWSGKKASAPTLERRYRKYFLRFSYTEDVILTKVPIREQIICSVDLGINTDAVCTIMQSDGTVLGRKFINFSSEKDRMYRVLGRISRFQRKHGSVQVKSRWAYAKRLNTELGRKIAGAVTGYAEENHADVIVFEYLEIKGKISGRKKQKLHLWKKRDIQKRCEHQAHRRGMRISRICAWNTSRLAYDGSGTVVRDSGNHSLCTFQNGKRYNCDLSASYNIGARYFIRELLKPLPATERSLLEAKVPSVKRRISCVYADLRELFSEMELLRAA
;
A
#
# COMPACT_ATOMS: atom_id res chain seq x y z
N MET A 1 -7.12 -15.99 -0.01
CA MET A 1 -6.14 -14.95 -0.40
C MET A 1 -5.02 -14.91 0.61
N LYS A 2 -3.74 -14.84 0.18
CA LYS A 2 -2.61 -14.72 1.11
C LYS A 2 -2.31 -13.26 1.42
N ILE A 3 -2.25 -12.93 2.71
CA ILE A 3 -1.93 -11.58 3.19
C ILE A 3 -0.70 -11.64 4.07
N THR A 4 0.29 -10.79 3.78
CA THR A 4 1.50 -10.68 4.59
C THR A 4 1.45 -9.41 5.43
N SER A 5 1.55 -9.58 6.74
CA SER A 5 1.70 -8.50 7.71
C SER A 5 3.14 -8.41 8.20
N SER A 6 3.66 -7.20 8.40
CA SER A 6 5.02 -7.03 8.90
C SER A 6 5.12 -5.94 9.97
N TYR A 7 6.01 -6.17 10.94
CA TYR A 7 6.30 -5.21 12.01
C TYR A 7 7.81 -5.10 12.24
N GLY A 8 8.30 -3.89 12.47
CA GLY A 8 9.72 -3.63 12.73
C GLY A 8 9.98 -3.37 14.20
N VAL A 9 10.73 -4.24 14.84
CA VAL A 9 11.19 -4.12 16.24
C VAL A 9 12.50 -3.33 16.26
N GLU A 10 12.55 -2.24 17.03
CA GLU A 10 13.74 -1.41 17.15
C GLU A 10 14.85 -2.14 17.93
N LEU A 11 16.05 -2.19 17.36
CA LEU A 11 17.27 -2.56 18.07
C LEU A 11 17.70 -1.40 18.96
N ARG A 12 17.81 -1.63 20.26
CA ARG A 12 18.32 -0.61 21.20
C ARG A 12 19.76 -0.24 20.85
N LYS A 13 20.12 1.02 21.11
CA LYS A 13 21.46 1.52 20.82
C LYS A 13 22.50 0.69 21.60
N GLN A 14 23.42 0.06 20.89
CA GLN A 14 24.46 -0.82 21.40
C GLN A 14 25.69 -0.72 20.53
N ASN A 15 26.85 -1.02 21.11
CA ASN A 15 28.09 -1.09 20.35
C ASN A 15 28.26 -2.48 19.72
N ILE A 16 27.61 -2.70 18.58
CA ILE A 16 27.63 -3.96 17.81
C ILE A 16 27.85 -3.67 16.33
N PRO A 17 28.48 -4.58 15.57
CA PRO A 17 28.96 -4.33 14.21
C PRO A 17 27.84 -4.44 13.14
N ILE A 18 26.66 -3.86 13.37
CA ILE A 18 25.54 -3.90 12.43
C ILE A 18 25.91 -3.19 11.11
N ARG A 19 26.67 -2.10 11.20
CA ARG A 19 27.04 -1.34 10.01
C ARG A 19 27.93 -2.15 9.09
N GLN A 20 28.97 -2.78 9.65
CA GLN A 20 29.90 -3.63 8.91
C GLN A 20 29.15 -4.78 8.21
N THR A 21 28.22 -5.43 8.92
CA THR A 21 27.38 -6.48 8.35
C THR A 21 26.55 -5.98 7.19
N LEU A 22 25.92 -4.80 7.28
CA LEU A 22 25.15 -4.21 6.18
C LEU A 22 26.04 -3.84 5.00
N ASP A 23 27.21 -3.26 5.25
CA ASP A 23 28.13 -2.82 4.21
C ASP A 23 28.66 -4.03 3.42
N VAL A 24 29.08 -5.12 4.11
CA VAL A 24 29.49 -6.38 3.47
C VAL A 24 28.36 -7.00 2.65
N TYR A 25 27.15 -7.08 3.21
CA TYR A 25 26.00 -7.63 2.48
C TYR A 25 25.68 -6.85 1.22
N ARG A 26 25.68 -5.51 1.30
CA ARG A 26 25.40 -4.64 0.16
C ARG A 26 26.48 -4.72 -0.90
N SER A 27 27.75 -4.77 -0.49
CA SER A 27 28.86 -4.97 -1.41
C SER A 27 28.73 -6.31 -2.13
N ALA A 28 28.33 -7.36 -1.43
CA ALA A 28 28.06 -8.68 -2.05
C ALA A 28 26.91 -8.62 -3.05
N VAL A 29 25.78 -7.97 -2.72
CA VAL A 29 24.67 -7.82 -3.65
C VAL A 29 25.04 -6.99 -4.87
N SER A 30 25.82 -5.90 -4.69
CA SER A 30 26.29 -5.05 -5.79
C SER A 30 27.18 -5.84 -6.73
N TYR A 31 28.16 -6.54 -6.20
CA TYR A 31 29.07 -7.39 -6.96
C TYR A 31 28.31 -8.48 -7.74
N LEU A 32 27.37 -9.18 -7.08
CA LEU A 32 26.53 -10.19 -7.73
C LEU A 32 25.63 -9.61 -8.81
N THR A 33 25.11 -8.39 -8.62
CA THR A 33 24.31 -7.71 -9.64
C THR A 33 25.15 -7.42 -10.87
N GLU A 34 26.38 -7.00 -10.69
CA GLU A 34 27.33 -6.69 -11.78
C GLU A 34 27.71 -7.97 -12.58
N ILE A 35 28.12 -9.04 -11.91
CA ILE A 35 28.51 -10.27 -12.61
C ILE A 35 27.32 -10.99 -13.25
N TYR A 36 26.16 -11.04 -12.60
CA TYR A 36 24.98 -11.69 -13.17
C TYR A 36 24.35 -10.87 -14.30
N GLU A 37 24.54 -9.55 -14.37
CA GLU A 37 24.16 -8.78 -15.54
C GLU A 37 24.95 -9.21 -16.78
N GLN A 38 26.24 -9.51 -16.64
CA GLN A 38 27.10 -9.96 -17.73
C GLN A 38 26.70 -11.33 -18.28
N VAL A 39 26.22 -12.23 -17.41
CA VAL A 39 25.84 -13.61 -17.77
C VAL A 39 24.30 -13.79 -17.78
N TRP A 40 23.55 -12.70 -17.82
CA TRP A 40 22.08 -12.78 -17.71
C TRP A 40 21.43 -13.61 -18.80
N GLU A 41 21.91 -13.53 -20.02
CA GLU A 41 21.38 -14.32 -21.15
C GLU A 41 21.54 -15.82 -20.93
N GLU A 42 22.64 -16.27 -20.30
CA GLU A 42 22.84 -17.66 -19.93
C GLU A 42 21.83 -18.09 -18.85
N LEU A 43 21.66 -17.26 -17.81
CA LEU A 43 20.75 -17.54 -16.70
C LEU A 43 19.27 -17.48 -17.11
N GLU A 44 18.89 -16.57 -18.01
CA GLU A 44 17.50 -16.39 -18.45
C GLU A 44 16.99 -17.56 -19.28
N ARG A 45 17.88 -18.26 -20.00
CA ARG A 45 17.56 -19.50 -20.76
C ARG A 45 17.07 -20.64 -19.86
N ILE A 46 17.33 -20.57 -18.54
CA ILE A 46 16.86 -21.55 -17.56
C ILE A 46 15.47 -21.12 -17.07
N PRO A 47 14.37 -21.77 -17.53
CA PRO A 47 13.01 -21.30 -17.22
C PRO A 47 12.63 -21.51 -15.75
N GLU A 48 13.14 -22.58 -15.13
CA GLU A 48 12.83 -22.93 -13.75
C GLU A 48 13.63 -22.08 -12.77
N THR A 49 12.94 -21.27 -11.96
CA THR A 49 13.55 -20.33 -11.00
C THR A 49 14.54 -21.02 -10.05
N LYS A 50 14.23 -22.23 -9.59
CA LYS A 50 15.09 -22.98 -8.67
C LYS A 50 16.40 -23.43 -9.35
N LYS A 51 16.31 -23.90 -10.58
CA LYS A 51 17.50 -24.30 -11.35
C LYS A 51 18.37 -23.09 -11.72
N ARG A 52 17.73 -21.99 -12.13
CA ARG A 52 18.43 -20.71 -12.37
C ARG A 52 19.17 -20.22 -11.14
N PHE A 53 18.55 -20.32 -9.97
CA PHE A 53 19.19 -19.96 -8.71
C PHE A 53 20.40 -20.85 -8.39
N ASN A 54 20.27 -22.17 -8.57
CA ASN A 54 21.38 -23.11 -8.34
C ASN A 54 22.52 -22.83 -9.30
N GLU A 55 22.23 -22.55 -10.57
CA GLU A 55 23.28 -22.21 -11.56
C GLU A 55 23.99 -20.92 -11.16
N ALA A 56 23.24 -19.88 -10.75
CA ALA A 56 23.82 -18.65 -10.24
C ALA A 56 24.72 -18.90 -9.01
N GLU A 57 24.37 -19.85 -8.13
CA GLU A 57 25.22 -20.23 -7.00
C GLU A 57 26.46 -20.98 -7.46
N HIS A 58 26.37 -21.88 -8.48
CA HIS A 58 27.51 -22.58 -9.05
C HIS A 58 28.57 -21.65 -9.67
N LEU A 59 28.13 -20.56 -10.30
CA LEU A 59 29.02 -19.57 -10.89
C LEU A 59 29.93 -18.86 -9.88
N ILE A 60 29.56 -18.82 -8.61
CA ILE A 60 30.24 -18.00 -7.59
C ILE A 60 30.78 -18.79 -6.38
N HIS A 61 30.39 -20.04 -6.23
CA HIS A 61 30.76 -20.87 -5.07
C HIS A 61 31.55 -22.11 -5.46
N THR A 62 32.77 -22.16 -5.00
CA THR A 62 33.65 -23.33 -5.20
C THR A 62 33.33 -24.43 -4.19
N THR A 63 33.14 -25.64 -4.66
CA THR A 63 32.94 -26.87 -3.88
C THR A 63 33.88 -27.94 -4.36
N LYS A 64 33.92 -29.10 -3.68
CA LYS A 64 34.71 -30.27 -4.15
C LYS A 64 34.33 -30.73 -5.56
N LYS A 65 33.10 -30.43 -6.01
CA LYS A 65 32.55 -30.87 -7.31
C LYS A 65 32.35 -29.73 -8.31
N ASN A 66 32.59 -28.48 -7.92
CA ASN A 66 32.35 -27.32 -8.74
C ASN A 66 33.43 -26.26 -8.56
N GLN A 67 34.04 -25.83 -9.64
CA GLN A 67 34.97 -24.70 -9.69
C GLN A 67 34.15 -23.42 -10.03
N ALA A 68 34.19 -22.45 -9.17
CA ALA A 68 33.50 -21.18 -9.42
C ALA A 68 34.14 -20.41 -10.59
N ARG A 69 33.29 -19.77 -11.40
CA ARG A 69 33.74 -18.88 -12.50
C ARG A 69 34.16 -17.51 -12.01
N PHE A 70 33.60 -17.05 -10.88
CA PHE A 70 33.83 -15.74 -10.31
C PHE A 70 34.40 -15.83 -8.88
N ASP A 71 35.14 -14.84 -8.46
CA ASP A 71 35.95 -14.78 -7.22
C ASP A 71 35.16 -14.38 -5.96
N PHE A 72 33.85 -14.66 -5.90
CA PHE A 72 32.99 -14.26 -4.79
C PHE A 72 33.50 -14.75 -3.42
N ASP A 73 33.86 -16.02 -3.33
CA ASP A 73 34.34 -16.60 -2.05
C ASP A 73 35.66 -16.00 -1.58
N ILE A 74 36.47 -15.47 -2.50
CA ILE A 74 37.72 -14.73 -2.19
C ILE A 74 37.39 -13.33 -1.68
N ARG A 75 36.45 -12.63 -2.33
CA ARG A 75 36.04 -11.27 -1.96
C ARG A 75 35.24 -11.21 -0.65
N PHE A 76 34.44 -12.24 -0.39
CA PHE A 76 33.55 -12.32 0.78
C PHE A 76 33.82 -13.60 1.58
N PRO A 77 35.03 -13.70 2.18
CA PRO A 77 35.45 -14.93 2.86
C PRO A 77 34.55 -15.22 4.05
N LYS A 78 34.30 -16.53 4.28
CA LYS A 78 33.50 -17.03 5.40
C LYS A 78 32.06 -16.51 5.45
N MET A 79 31.54 -15.94 4.37
CA MET A 79 30.14 -15.45 4.36
C MET A 79 29.17 -16.62 4.63
N PRO A 80 28.25 -16.50 5.61
CA PRO A 80 27.29 -17.56 5.92
C PRO A 80 26.50 -17.95 4.68
N SER A 81 26.32 -19.25 4.41
CA SER A 81 25.68 -19.78 3.21
C SER A 81 24.30 -19.21 2.95
N TYR A 82 23.48 -19.06 4.00
CA TYR A 82 22.16 -18.45 3.87
C TYR A 82 22.21 -16.95 3.51
N LEU A 83 23.24 -16.23 3.97
CA LEU A 83 23.42 -14.82 3.61
C LEU A 83 23.88 -14.67 2.18
N ARG A 84 24.82 -15.55 1.73
CA ARG A 84 25.23 -15.67 0.33
C ARG A 84 24.02 -15.95 -0.56
N ARG A 85 23.19 -16.94 -0.21
CA ARG A 85 21.99 -17.28 -0.98
C ARG A 85 20.96 -16.14 -0.99
N ALA A 86 20.80 -15.42 0.10
CA ALA A 86 19.95 -14.23 0.13
C ALA A 86 20.48 -13.11 -0.77
N SER A 87 21.81 -12.92 -0.85
CA SER A 87 22.42 -11.92 -1.75
C SER A 87 22.25 -12.32 -3.24
N ILE A 88 22.38 -13.60 -3.59
CA ILE A 88 22.10 -14.12 -4.93
C ILE A 88 20.65 -13.81 -5.32
N GLN A 89 19.70 -14.18 -4.48
CA GLN A 89 18.28 -13.96 -4.73
C GLN A 89 17.96 -12.47 -4.93
N HIS A 90 18.63 -11.61 -4.16
CA HIS A 90 18.44 -10.16 -4.27
C HIS A 90 18.97 -9.62 -5.61
N ALA A 91 20.17 -10.06 -6.03
CA ALA A 91 20.78 -9.65 -7.29
C ALA A 91 19.94 -10.12 -8.49
N LEU A 92 19.57 -11.39 -8.54
CA LEU A 92 18.71 -11.94 -9.60
C LEU A 92 17.36 -11.23 -9.69
N GLY A 93 16.72 -10.94 -8.54
CA GLY A 93 15.46 -10.19 -8.48
C GLY A 93 15.59 -8.75 -9.00
N SER A 94 16.72 -8.09 -8.72
CA SER A 94 17.00 -6.73 -9.20
C SER A 94 17.16 -6.69 -10.71
N ILE A 95 17.90 -7.62 -11.30
CA ILE A 95 18.10 -7.70 -12.74
C ILE A 95 16.81 -8.09 -13.46
N SER A 96 16.08 -9.09 -12.98
CA SER A 96 14.79 -9.49 -13.55
C SER A 96 13.78 -8.33 -13.57
N SER A 97 13.70 -7.60 -12.46
CA SER A 97 12.84 -6.39 -12.38
C SER A 97 13.30 -5.29 -13.35
N TYR A 98 14.60 -5.09 -13.49
CA TYR A 98 15.15 -4.14 -14.46
C TYR A 98 14.81 -4.53 -15.89
N LYS A 99 15.04 -5.80 -16.30
CA LYS A 99 14.71 -6.29 -17.65
C LYS A 99 13.22 -6.18 -17.95
N THR A 100 12.35 -6.50 -17.00
CA THR A 100 10.89 -6.31 -17.16
C THR A 100 10.53 -4.85 -17.39
N ARG A 101 11.12 -3.91 -16.63
CA ARG A 101 10.88 -2.47 -16.82
C ARG A 101 11.42 -1.96 -18.15
N MET A 102 12.57 -2.46 -18.61
CA MET A 102 13.11 -2.13 -19.91
C MET A 102 12.17 -2.57 -21.03
N GLY A 103 11.73 -3.84 -21.03
CA GLY A 103 10.80 -4.34 -22.03
C GLY A 103 9.45 -3.59 -22.02
N MET A 104 8.95 -3.17 -20.86
CA MET A 104 7.77 -2.31 -20.78
C MET A 104 8.02 -0.91 -21.38
N TRP A 105 9.17 -0.30 -21.11
CA TRP A 105 9.54 1.01 -21.62
C TRP A 105 9.66 1.00 -23.16
N GLU A 106 10.25 -0.05 -23.71
CA GLU A 106 10.35 -0.26 -25.17
C GLU A 106 8.97 -0.45 -25.80
N LYS A 107 8.11 -1.33 -25.22
CA LYS A 107 6.72 -1.55 -25.70
C LYS A 107 5.85 -0.29 -25.66
N LEU A 108 6.13 0.63 -24.75
CA LEU A 108 5.44 1.93 -24.65
C LEU A 108 6.04 3.01 -25.55
N GLY A 109 6.88 2.65 -26.52
CA GLY A 109 7.49 3.60 -27.45
C GLY A 109 8.53 4.51 -26.79
N GLN A 110 9.21 4.03 -25.74
CA GLN A 110 10.27 4.73 -25.02
C GLN A 110 9.82 6.03 -24.35
N ILE A 111 8.54 6.12 -23.99
CA ILE A 111 7.98 7.29 -23.31
C ILE A 111 8.45 7.32 -21.84
N GLY A 112 9.01 8.45 -21.42
CA GLY A 112 9.51 8.68 -20.05
C GLY A 112 11.02 8.42 -19.91
N GLY A 113 11.51 8.41 -18.67
CA GLY A 113 12.92 8.14 -18.38
C GLY A 113 13.29 6.67 -18.60
N LYS A 114 14.42 6.42 -19.30
CA LYS A 114 14.95 5.06 -19.48
C LYS A 114 15.22 4.41 -18.13
N PRO A 115 14.74 3.17 -17.88
CA PRO A 115 15.06 2.44 -16.66
C PRO A 115 16.56 2.25 -16.50
N LYS A 116 17.02 2.28 -15.25
CA LYS A 116 18.43 2.04 -14.91
C LYS A 116 18.52 0.87 -13.95
N LEU A 117 19.51 0.01 -14.14
CA LEU A 117 19.92 -0.96 -13.15
C LEU A 117 20.68 -0.23 -12.04
N VAL A 118 20.29 -0.45 -10.80
CA VAL A 118 20.90 0.19 -9.63
C VAL A 118 21.81 -0.84 -8.96
N HIS A 119 23.10 -0.63 -9.05
CA HIS A 119 24.10 -1.46 -8.39
C HIS A 119 24.25 -1.07 -6.90
N GLU A 120 24.30 0.24 -6.59
CA GLU A 120 24.18 0.70 -5.21
C GLU A 120 22.77 0.47 -4.70
N ASN A 121 22.66 -0.35 -3.70
CA ASN A 121 21.33 -0.74 -3.26
C ASN A 121 21.14 -0.59 -1.75
N HIS A 122 19.88 -0.49 -1.39
CA HIS A 122 19.44 -0.52 -0.01
C HIS A 122 19.05 -1.94 0.42
N ALA A 123 19.72 -2.95 -0.15
CA ALA A 123 19.50 -4.36 0.17
C ALA A 123 19.56 -4.60 1.67
N MET A 124 18.64 -5.43 2.14
CA MET A 124 18.44 -5.74 3.54
C MET A 124 18.71 -7.22 3.78
N PRO A 125 19.68 -7.58 4.64
CA PRO A 125 19.94 -8.99 4.94
C PRO A 125 18.78 -9.62 5.70
N VAL A 126 18.42 -10.84 5.30
CA VAL A 126 17.51 -11.70 6.05
C VAL A 126 18.34 -12.53 7.03
N PHE A 127 17.92 -12.52 8.29
CA PHE A 127 18.56 -13.30 9.35
C PHE A 127 17.79 -14.61 9.56
N TYR A 128 18.23 -15.68 8.93
CA TYR A 128 17.57 -16.98 9.04
C TYR A 128 17.62 -17.51 10.48
N ARG A 129 16.49 -18.04 10.95
CA ARG A 129 16.37 -18.60 12.29
C ARG A 129 17.39 -19.71 12.51
N ASP A 130 17.88 -19.81 13.72
CA ASP A 130 18.86 -20.78 14.22
C ASP A 130 20.26 -20.72 13.58
N VAL A 131 20.40 -20.07 12.42
CA VAL A 131 21.67 -19.90 11.71
C VAL A 131 22.25 -18.51 11.87
N MET A 132 21.42 -17.46 11.83
CA MET A 132 21.84 -16.06 11.92
C MET A 132 21.04 -15.26 12.95
N TYR A 133 19.89 -15.76 13.36
CA TYR A 133 19.02 -15.18 14.38
C TYR A 133 18.60 -16.28 15.35
N ARG A 134 18.74 -16.01 16.64
CA ARG A 134 18.23 -16.85 17.72
C ARG A 134 17.49 -15.98 18.72
N GLU A 135 16.36 -16.47 19.19
CA GLU A 135 15.65 -15.84 20.32
C GLU A 135 16.42 -16.12 21.61
N ASN A 136 16.42 -15.16 22.51
CA ASN A 136 16.99 -15.39 23.84
C ASN A 136 15.92 -16.01 24.74
N GLU A 137 16.06 -17.26 25.06
CA GLU A 137 15.12 -18.01 25.91
C GLU A 137 14.99 -17.41 27.31
N ASN A 138 16.07 -16.81 27.83
CA ASN A 138 16.14 -16.24 29.18
C ASN A 138 15.81 -14.74 29.25
N GLY A 139 15.61 -14.07 28.11
CA GLY A 139 15.40 -12.63 28.06
C GLY A 139 14.30 -12.23 27.08
N LYS A 140 13.16 -11.76 27.61
CA LYS A 140 11.96 -11.43 26.82
C LYS A 140 12.17 -10.39 25.70
N ASP A 141 13.17 -9.55 25.79
CA ASP A 141 13.42 -8.43 24.88
C ASP A 141 14.86 -8.42 24.35
N ALA A 142 15.37 -9.61 24.06
CA ALA A 142 16.70 -9.80 23.52
C ALA A 142 16.74 -10.92 22.47
N ALA A 143 17.78 -10.90 21.65
CA ALA A 143 18.04 -11.93 20.64
C ALA A 143 19.56 -12.04 20.42
N TYR A 144 19.98 -13.08 19.70
CA TYR A 144 21.33 -13.22 19.19
C TYR A 144 21.31 -13.07 17.68
N LEU A 145 22.19 -12.21 17.16
CA LEU A 145 22.42 -12.03 15.73
C LEU A 145 23.85 -12.44 15.37
N LYS A 146 23.98 -13.21 14.28
CA LYS A 146 25.31 -13.49 13.70
C LYS A 146 25.71 -12.32 12.82
N LEU A 147 26.69 -11.53 13.25
CA LEU A 147 27.13 -10.29 12.60
C LEU A 147 28.62 -10.41 12.22
N TYR A 148 29.00 -9.63 11.21
CA TYR A 148 30.38 -9.50 10.76
C TYR A 148 31.09 -8.39 11.55
N ASP A 149 32.20 -8.73 12.24
CA ASP A 149 32.96 -7.79 13.07
C ASP A 149 34.11 -7.09 12.35
N GLY A 150 34.26 -7.32 11.05
CA GLY A 150 35.37 -6.84 10.22
C GLY A 150 36.37 -7.97 9.86
N HIS A 151 36.38 -9.07 10.60
CA HIS A 151 37.29 -10.21 10.41
C HIS A 151 36.55 -11.54 10.31
N ASP A 152 35.50 -11.72 11.15
CA ASP A 152 34.75 -12.98 11.20
C ASP A 152 33.29 -12.77 11.56
N TRP A 153 32.48 -13.85 11.40
CA TRP A 153 31.05 -13.88 11.70
C TRP A 153 30.82 -14.45 13.09
N LYS A 154 30.41 -13.60 14.05
CA LYS A 154 30.22 -13.98 15.46
C LYS A 154 28.79 -13.70 15.92
N TRP A 155 28.37 -14.42 16.96
CA TRP A 155 27.11 -14.18 17.64
C TRP A 155 27.21 -12.99 18.59
N PHE A 156 26.31 -12.03 18.41
CA PHE A 156 26.19 -10.85 19.29
C PHE A 156 24.82 -10.85 19.96
N HIS A 157 24.81 -10.67 21.26
CA HIS A 157 23.59 -10.41 22.02
C HIS A 157 23.07 -9.02 21.70
N VAL A 158 21.77 -8.92 21.33
CA VAL A 158 21.13 -7.66 20.94
C VAL A 158 19.90 -7.42 21.80
N ARG A 159 19.74 -6.19 22.28
CA ARG A 159 18.55 -5.77 23.04
C ARG A 159 17.52 -5.20 22.07
N LEU A 160 16.29 -5.62 22.26
CA LEU A 160 15.13 -5.20 21.46
C LEU A 160 14.28 -4.18 22.23
N SER A 161 13.47 -3.42 21.53
CA SER A 161 12.52 -2.50 22.15
C SER A 161 11.44 -3.28 22.89
N HIS A 162 11.31 -3.06 24.20
CA HIS A 162 10.29 -3.69 25.03
C HIS A 162 8.87 -3.46 24.48
N THR A 163 8.53 -2.20 24.21
CA THR A 163 7.22 -1.82 23.67
C THR A 163 6.88 -2.52 22.36
N ASP A 164 7.88 -2.67 21.46
CA ASP A 164 7.68 -3.35 20.18
C ASP A 164 7.51 -4.86 20.36
N MET A 165 8.29 -5.47 21.27
CA MET A 165 8.17 -6.89 21.59
C MET A 165 6.82 -7.20 22.28
N GLU A 166 6.38 -6.32 23.17
CA GLU A 166 5.07 -6.44 23.81
C GLU A 166 3.94 -6.36 22.78
N TYR A 167 4.05 -5.44 21.80
CA TYR A 167 3.11 -5.36 20.69
C TYR A 167 3.05 -6.67 19.89
N LEU A 168 4.20 -7.28 19.57
CA LEU A 168 4.23 -8.57 18.87
C LEU A 168 3.59 -9.68 19.70
N ARG A 169 3.93 -9.80 20.97
CA ARG A 169 3.34 -10.80 21.87
C ARG A 169 1.82 -10.68 21.94
N LYS A 170 1.31 -9.45 22.05
CA LYS A 170 -0.13 -9.19 22.13
C LYS A 170 -0.87 -9.45 20.83
N ASN A 171 -0.31 -8.99 19.67
CA ASN A 171 -1.03 -8.96 18.41
C ASN A 171 -0.69 -10.12 17.46
N TRP A 172 0.41 -10.84 17.72
CA TRP A 172 0.88 -11.93 16.86
C TRP A 172 0.91 -13.28 17.58
N SER A 173 0.22 -13.41 18.72
CA SER A 173 0.06 -14.69 19.42
C SER A 173 -0.49 -15.75 18.46
N GLY A 174 0.13 -16.94 18.44
CA GLY A 174 -0.23 -18.01 17.52
C GLY A 174 0.18 -17.81 16.04
N LYS A 175 0.79 -16.68 15.66
CA LYS A 175 1.27 -16.44 14.29
C LYS A 175 2.73 -16.85 14.15
N LYS A 176 3.04 -17.68 13.15
CA LYS A 176 4.42 -18.08 12.84
C LYS A 176 5.11 -16.95 12.07
N ALA A 177 5.94 -16.17 12.74
CA ALA A 177 6.74 -15.14 12.11
C ALA A 177 7.87 -15.75 11.27
N SER A 178 8.11 -15.17 10.09
CA SER A 178 9.25 -15.50 9.25
C SER A 178 10.58 -15.05 9.87
N ALA A 179 11.69 -15.46 9.26
CA ALA A 179 13.01 -14.95 9.61
C ALA A 179 13.04 -13.42 9.48
N PRO A 180 13.60 -12.69 10.48
CA PRO A 180 13.59 -11.24 10.44
C PRO A 180 14.56 -10.68 9.40
N THR A 181 14.20 -9.54 8.83
CA THR A 181 15.07 -8.76 7.94
C THR A 181 15.64 -7.57 8.71
N LEU A 182 16.96 -7.37 8.65
CA LEU A 182 17.58 -6.18 9.23
C LEU A 182 17.22 -4.96 8.36
N GLU A 183 16.78 -3.88 9.00
CA GLU A 183 16.39 -2.64 8.32
C GLU A 183 17.02 -1.44 9.02
N ARG A 184 17.48 -0.45 8.24
CA ARG A 184 17.91 0.84 8.77
C ARG A 184 16.91 1.93 8.38
N ARG A 185 16.35 2.61 9.39
CA ARG A 185 15.51 3.79 9.20
C ARG A 185 16.11 4.98 9.93
N TYR A 186 16.45 6.01 9.18
CA TYR A 186 17.18 7.16 9.70
C TYR A 186 18.52 6.73 10.33
N ARG A 187 18.65 6.86 11.65
CA ARG A 187 19.85 6.47 12.42
C ARG A 187 19.60 5.24 13.31
N LYS A 188 18.46 4.56 13.17
CA LYS A 188 18.05 3.42 13.97
C LYS A 188 18.03 2.15 13.14
N TYR A 189 18.24 1.02 13.77
CA TYR A 189 18.14 -0.31 13.18
C TYR A 189 16.92 -1.03 13.72
N PHE A 190 16.32 -1.85 12.88
CA PHE A 190 15.13 -2.62 13.19
C PHE A 190 15.28 -4.05 12.67
N LEU A 191 14.74 -5.00 13.41
CA LEU A 191 14.44 -6.33 12.88
C LEU A 191 12.98 -6.34 12.43
N ARG A 192 12.76 -6.50 11.14
CA ARG A 192 11.42 -6.59 10.58
C ARG A 192 10.98 -8.04 10.51
N PHE A 193 10.02 -8.39 11.33
CA PHE A 193 9.32 -9.66 11.29
C PHE A 193 8.13 -9.57 10.33
N SER A 194 7.75 -10.69 9.73
CA SER A 194 6.52 -10.80 8.94
C SER A 194 5.87 -12.16 9.16
N TYR A 195 4.56 -12.22 8.99
CA TYR A 195 3.84 -13.48 8.88
C TYR A 195 2.85 -13.40 7.74
N THR A 196 2.53 -14.56 7.17
CA THR A 196 1.53 -14.67 6.10
C THR A 196 0.38 -15.52 6.60
N GLU A 197 -0.82 -15.06 6.33
CA GLU A 197 -2.06 -15.78 6.67
C GLU A 197 -2.95 -15.91 5.44
N ASP A 198 -3.72 -17.00 5.38
CA ASP A 198 -4.76 -17.19 4.39
C ASP A 198 -6.05 -16.57 4.92
N VAL A 199 -6.62 -15.64 4.16
CA VAL A 199 -7.88 -14.97 4.49
C VAL A 199 -8.93 -15.30 3.44
N ILE A 200 -10.13 -15.62 3.91
CA ILE A 200 -11.30 -15.82 3.07
C ILE A 200 -12.03 -14.48 2.96
N LEU A 201 -12.13 -13.95 1.75
CA LEU A 201 -12.91 -12.75 1.49
C LEU A 201 -14.39 -13.11 1.37
N THR A 202 -15.26 -12.20 1.80
CA THR A 202 -16.71 -12.35 1.73
C THR A 202 -17.18 -12.73 0.31
N LYS A 203 -18.14 -13.64 0.24
CA LYS A 203 -18.80 -14.10 -1.00
C LYS A 203 -20.31 -13.84 -0.98
N VAL A 204 -20.76 -12.95 -0.11
CA VAL A 204 -22.18 -12.58 0.00
C VAL A 204 -22.72 -12.18 -1.37
N PRO A 205 -23.91 -12.70 -1.78
CA PRO A 205 -24.56 -12.31 -3.01
C PRO A 205 -24.83 -10.80 -3.08
N ILE A 206 -24.75 -10.21 -4.28
CA ILE A 206 -24.80 -8.74 -4.45
C ILE A 206 -26.05 -8.10 -3.83
N ARG A 207 -27.19 -8.79 -3.85
CA ARG A 207 -28.45 -8.29 -3.30
C ARG A 207 -28.47 -8.21 -1.77
N GLU A 208 -27.69 -9.04 -1.12
CA GLU A 208 -27.60 -9.13 0.35
C GLU A 208 -26.40 -8.32 0.89
N GLN A 209 -25.53 -7.81 0.00
CA GLN A 209 -24.33 -7.10 0.41
C GLN A 209 -24.65 -5.78 1.09
N ILE A 210 -23.91 -5.53 2.15
CA ILE A 210 -23.78 -4.22 2.79
C ILE A 210 -22.44 -3.63 2.36
N ILE A 211 -22.44 -2.39 1.87
CA ILE A 211 -21.21 -1.72 1.49
C ILE A 211 -20.95 -0.47 2.34
N CYS A 212 -19.68 -0.13 2.48
CA CYS A 212 -19.23 1.15 2.98
C CYS A 212 -18.67 1.96 1.80
N SER A 213 -19.43 2.90 1.27
CA SER A 213 -18.95 3.82 0.24
C SER A 213 -18.24 5.01 0.85
N VAL A 214 -17.07 5.38 0.30
CA VAL A 214 -16.16 6.35 0.92
C VAL A 214 -15.72 7.41 -0.08
N ASP A 215 -16.09 8.65 0.20
CA ASP A 215 -15.50 9.83 -0.44
C ASP A 215 -14.32 10.35 0.39
N LEU A 216 -13.12 10.43 -0.23
CA LEU A 216 -11.90 10.92 0.41
C LEU A 216 -11.67 12.39 0.03
N GLY A 217 -11.76 13.27 1.01
CA GLY A 217 -11.62 14.72 0.83
C GLY A 217 -10.31 15.30 1.39
N ILE A 218 -10.10 16.58 1.12
CA ILE A 218 -9.00 17.38 1.70
C ILE A 218 -9.47 18.12 2.95
N ASN A 219 -10.70 18.62 2.94
CA ASN A 219 -11.29 19.36 4.06
C ASN A 219 -11.88 18.39 5.09
N THR A 220 -12.79 17.54 4.68
CA THR A 220 -13.22 16.36 5.44
C THR A 220 -12.34 15.19 5.01
N ASP A 221 -11.73 14.45 5.94
CA ASP A 221 -10.76 13.41 5.60
C ASP A 221 -11.41 12.23 4.87
N ALA A 222 -12.61 11.83 5.32
CA ALA A 222 -13.45 10.86 4.63
C ALA A 222 -14.92 11.05 5.03
N VAL A 223 -15.83 10.83 4.09
CA VAL A 223 -17.26 10.65 4.34
C VAL A 223 -17.66 9.25 3.97
N CYS A 224 -18.16 8.51 4.94
CA CYS A 224 -18.55 7.10 4.79
C CYS A 224 -20.06 6.97 4.82
N THR A 225 -20.61 6.15 3.91
CA THR A 225 -22.03 5.79 3.89
C THR A 225 -22.17 4.28 3.86
N ILE A 226 -22.94 3.72 4.77
CA ILE A 226 -23.33 2.30 4.77
C ILE A 226 -24.61 2.16 3.95
N MET A 227 -24.61 1.29 2.94
CA MET A 227 -25.69 1.19 1.97
C MET A 227 -25.96 -0.26 1.60
N GLN A 228 -27.22 -0.59 1.41
CA GLN A 228 -27.72 -1.87 0.85
C GLN A 228 -27.95 -1.76 -0.66
N SER A 229 -28.19 -2.91 -1.30
CA SER A 229 -28.31 -3.01 -2.76
C SER A 229 -29.53 -2.29 -3.36
N ASP A 230 -30.57 -2.10 -2.57
CA ASP A 230 -31.78 -1.35 -2.93
C ASP A 230 -31.61 0.18 -2.78
N GLY A 231 -30.45 0.62 -2.31
CA GLY A 231 -30.13 2.02 -1.99
C GLY A 231 -30.50 2.43 -0.57
N THR A 232 -30.99 1.53 0.29
CA THR A 232 -31.25 1.88 1.70
C THR A 232 -29.94 2.28 2.39
N VAL A 233 -29.94 3.45 3.00
CA VAL A 233 -28.79 4.01 3.75
C VAL A 233 -28.94 3.71 5.23
N LEU A 234 -28.11 2.77 5.73
CA LEU A 234 -28.14 2.33 7.12
C LEU A 234 -27.37 3.26 8.08
N GLY A 235 -26.35 3.95 7.57
CA GLY A 235 -25.51 4.80 8.40
C GLY A 235 -24.63 5.75 7.61
N ARG A 236 -24.16 6.81 8.31
CA ARG A 236 -23.28 7.85 7.77
C ARG A 236 -22.26 8.24 8.82
N LYS A 237 -21.00 8.47 8.39
CA LYS A 237 -19.94 8.93 9.29
C LYS A 237 -19.05 9.94 8.60
N PHE A 238 -18.87 11.09 9.24
CA PHE A 238 -17.89 12.09 8.85
C PHE A 238 -16.61 11.88 9.67
N ILE A 239 -15.50 11.60 9.00
CA ILE A 239 -14.20 11.41 9.64
C ILE A 239 -13.37 12.65 9.39
N ASN A 240 -12.96 13.30 10.47
CA ASN A 240 -12.17 14.51 10.40
C ASN A 240 -11.17 14.59 11.58
N PHE A 241 -9.89 14.55 11.27
CA PHE A 241 -8.80 14.71 12.23
C PHE A 241 -8.27 16.15 12.21
N SER A 242 -9.11 17.09 12.65
CA SER A 242 -8.81 18.53 12.61
C SER A 242 -7.55 18.90 13.38
N SER A 243 -7.35 18.36 14.59
CA SER A 243 -6.19 18.64 15.43
C SER A 243 -4.86 18.20 14.79
N GLU A 244 -4.85 17.06 14.10
CA GLU A 244 -3.70 16.55 13.34
C GLU A 244 -3.42 17.42 12.11
N LYS A 245 -4.45 17.84 11.40
CA LYS A 245 -4.34 18.77 10.27
C LYS A 245 -3.81 20.12 10.69
N ASP A 246 -4.29 20.68 11.81
CA ASP A 246 -3.80 21.94 12.36
C ASP A 246 -2.34 21.84 12.80
N ARG A 247 -1.97 20.73 13.42
CA ARG A 247 -0.56 20.45 13.76
C ARG A 247 0.31 20.39 12.50
N MET A 248 -0.15 19.70 11.46
CA MET A 248 0.53 19.64 10.16
C MET A 248 0.67 21.03 9.56
N TYR A 249 -0.41 21.83 9.53
CA TYR A 249 -0.42 23.18 9.00
C TYR A 249 0.60 24.10 9.73
N ARG A 250 0.65 24.03 11.08
CA ARG A 250 1.65 24.75 11.88
C ARG A 250 3.08 24.36 11.55
N VAL A 251 3.34 23.06 11.38
CA VAL A 251 4.67 22.56 10.99
C VAL A 251 5.08 23.05 9.61
N LEU A 252 4.19 22.99 8.63
CA LEU A 252 4.43 23.49 7.27
C LEU A 252 4.66 25.00 7.24
N GLY A 253 3.91 25.76 8.03
CA GLY A 253 4.09 27.20 8.19
C GLY A 253 5.46 27.57 8.78
N ARG A 254 5.95 26.79 9.77
CA ARG A 254 7.31 26.95 10.32
C ARG A 254 8.39 26.64 9.28
N ILE A 255 8.20 25.59 8.47
CA ILE A 255 9.14 25.24 7.38
C ILE A 255 9.18 26.39 6.36
N SER A 256 8.03 26.85 5.90
CA SER A 256 7.92 27.93 4.92
C SER A 256 8.57 29.24 5.42
N ARG A 257 8.34 29.64 6.66
CA ARG A 257 8.96 30.82 7.28
C ARG A 257 10.47 30.69 7.35
N PHE A 258 10.97 29.52 7.75
CA PHE A 258 12.40 29.26 7.81
C PHE A 258 13.05 29.33 6.41
N GLN A 259 12.42 28.71 5.40
CA GLN A 259 12.94 28.77 4.03
C GLN A 259 12.95 30.18 3.46
N ARG A 260 11.94 31.01 3.74
CA ARG A 260 11.93 32.44 3.34
C ARG A 260 13.05 33.24 3.98
N LYS A 261 13.35 32.98 5.28
CA LYS A 261 14.39 33.69 6.02
C LYS A 261 15.81 33.28 5.63
N HIS A 262 16.03 32.01 5.27
CA HIS A 262 17.35 31.43 5.05
C HIS A 262 17.57 30.95 3.61
N GLY A 263 16.76 31.42 2.65
CA GLY A 263 16.88 31.02 1.24
C GLY A 263 16.50 29.57 1.00
N SER A 264 17.11 28.94 0.01
CA SER A 264 16.84 27.57 -0.43
C SER A 264 17.40 26.47 0.48
N VAL A 265 17.76 26.78 1.73
CA VAL A 265 18.31 25.81 2.68
C VAL A 265 17.36 24.65 2.90
N GLN A 266 17.83 23.44 2.61
CA GLN A 266 17.06 22.23 2.79
C GLN A 266 16.87 21.89 4.28
N VAL A 267 15.66 21.95 4.77
CA VAL A 267 15.29 21.64 6.15
C VAL A 267 14.92 20.15 6.28
N LYS A 268 15.87 19.26 6.02
CA LYS A 268 15.63 17.80 5.93
C LYS A 268 14.92 17.21 7.16
N SER A 269 15.35 17.58 8.37
CA SER A 269 14.77 17.05 9.62
C SER A 269 13.30 17.49 9.82
N ARG A 270 12.99 18.75 9.52
CA ARG A 270 11.62 19.31 9.65
C ARG A 270 10.68 18.70 8.61
N TRP A 271 11.14 18.52 7.36
CA TRP A 271 10.40 17.79 6.34
C TRP A 271 10.19 16.31 6.70
N ALA A 272 11.20 15.65 7.28
CA ALA A 272 11.04 14.29 7.78
C ALA A 272 9.97 14.19 8.87
N TYR A 273 9.91 15.18 9.76
CA TYR A 273 8.84 15.26 10.78
C TYR A 273 7.46 15.47 10.15
N ALA A 274 7.31 16.42 9.23
CA ALA A 274 6.06 16.64 8.51
C ALA A 274 5.59 15.39 7.77
N LYS A 275 6.52 14.67 7.13
CA LYS A 275 6.22 13.40 6.44
C LYS A 275 5.72 12.31 7.41
N ARG A 276 6.27 12.23 8.63
CA ARG A 276 5.79 11.29 9.66
C ARG A 276 4.38 11.63 10.12
N LEU A 277 4.11 12.91 10.42
CA LEU A 277 2.74 13.36 10.77
C LEU A 277 1.73 13.02 9.69
N ASN A 278 2.07 13.30 8.44
CA ASN A 278 1.20 12.98 7.31
C ASN A 278 0.96 11.48 7.13
N THR A 279 1.98 10.67 7.41
CA THR A 279 1.85 9.20 7.38
C THR A 279 0.96 8.70 8.52
N GLU A 280 1.07 9.31 9.70
CA GLU A 280 0.25 8.97 10.86
C GLU A 280 -1.21 9.38 10.63
N LEU A 281 -1.46 10.56 10.09
CA LEU A 281 -2.80 10.98 9.69
C LEU A 281 -3.44 9.97 8.72
N GLY A 282 -2.71 9.56 7.68
CA GLY A 282 -3.19 8.53 6.74
C GLY A 282 -3.51 7.19 7.40
N ARG A 283 -2.77 6.79 8.45
CA ARG A 283 -3.07 5.58 9.24
C ARG A 283 -4.35 5.73 10.04
N LYS A 284 -4.54 6.88 10.71
CA LYS A 284 -5.75 7.17 11.49
C LYS A 284 -7.00 7.17 10.62
N ILE A 285 -6.94 7.83 9.45
CA ILE A 285 -8.05 7.84 8.50
C ILE A 285 -8.39 6.43 8.05
N ALA A 286 -7.38 5.64 7.63
CA ALA A 286 -7.61 4.26 7.20
C ALA A 286 -8.21 3.40 8.31
N GLY A 287 -7.71 3.54 9.55
CA GLY A 287 -8.24 2.84 10.71
C GLY A 287 -9.70 3.21 11.01
N ALA A 288 -10.04 4.50 10.93
CA ALA A 288 -11.40 4.98 11.18
C ALA A 288 -12.40 4.52 10.10
N VAL A 289 -11.98 4.51 8.82
CA VAL A 289 -12.80 4.01 7.71
C VAL A 289 -13.05 2.52 7.85
N THR A 290 -11.99 1.73 8.06
CA THR A 290 -12.12 0.27 8.15
C THR A 290 -12.81 -0.17 9.44
N GLY A 291 -12.63 0.55 10.55
CA GLY A 291 -13.35 0.30 11.80
C GLY A 291 -14.85 0.54 11.64
N TYR A 292 -15.22 1.67 11.00
CA TYR A 292 -16.64 1.96 10.76
C TYR A 292 -17.30 0.95 9.82
N ALA A 293 -16.60 0.49 8.78
CA ALA A 293 -17.09 -0.55 7.89
C ALA A 293 -17.31 -1.88 8.64
N GLU A 294 -16.37 -2.27 9.51
CA GLU A 294 -16.46 -3.48 10.34
C GLU A 294 -17.59 -3.41 11.37
N GLU A 295 -17.71 -2.29 12.08
CA GLU A 295 -18.78 -2.03 13.06
C GLU A 295 -20.19 -2.16 12.46
N ASN A 296 -20.33 -1.91 11.14
CA ASN A 296 -21.59 -2.00 10.41
C ASN A 296 -21.65 -3.22 9.49
N HIS A 297 -20.81 -4.23 9.72
CA HIS A 297 -20.80 -5.50 8.98
C HIS A 297 -20.74 -5.34 7.45
N ALA A 298 -19.99 -4.32 6.96
CA ALA A 298 -19.86 -4.11 5.53
C ALA A 298 -19.03 -5.23 4.88
N ASP A 299 -19.51 -5.75 3.77
CA ASP A 299 -18.85 -6.77 2.94
C ASP A 299 -17.78 -6.16 2.05
N VAL A 300 -18.01 -4.92 1.60
CA VAL A 300 -17.16 -4.24 0.62
C VAL A 300 -16.98 -2.77 1.01
N ILE A 301 -15.74 -2.30 1.00
CA ILE A 301 -15.47 -0.86 1.04
C ILE A 301 -15.27 -0.36 -0.38
N VAL A 302 -16.03 0.65 -0.77
CA VAL A 302 -16.03 1.20 -2.13
C VAL A 302 -15.39 2.57 -2.15
N PHE A 303 -14.36 2.75 -2.98
CA PHE A 303 -13.67 4.02 -3.20
C PHE A 303 -13.83 4.50 -4.63
N GLU A 304 -13.51 5.77 -4.86
CA GLU A 304 -13.26 6.26 -6.20
C GLU A 304 -11.87 5.87 -6.71
N TYR A 305 -11.76 5.59 -8.02
CA TYR A 305 -10.48 5.46 -8.69
C TYR A 305 -9.92 6.85 -9.00
N LEU A 306 -9.05 7.34 -8.12
CA LEU A 306 -8.50 8.70 -8.18
C LEU A 306 -7.09 8.67 -8.78
N GLU A 307 -6.97 8.90 -10.09
CA GLU A 307 -5.70 9.21 -10.74
C GLU A 307 -5.56 10.73 -10.99
N ILE A 308 -4.53 11.32 -10.42
CA ILE A 308 -4.12 12.67 -10.82
C ILE A 308 -3.11 12.49 -11.96
N LYS A 309 -3.57 12.70 -13.19
CA LYS A 309 -2.70 12.75 -14.37
C LYS A 309 -2.24 14.19 -14.57
N GLY A 310 -0.92 14.38 -14.80
CA GLY A 310 -0.32 15.67 -15.10
C GLY A 310 0.36 16.41 -13.94
N LYS A 311 0.98 17.53 -14.23
CA LYS A 311 1.65 18.38 -13.24
C LYS A 311 0.63 19.14 -12.39
N ILE A 312 0.72 18.96 -11.07
CA ILE A 312 -0.08 19.72 -10.13
C ILE A 312 0.56 21.11 -10.00
N SER A 313 -0.20 22.17 -10.28
CA SER A 313 0.24 23.57 -10.19
C SER A 313 -0.72 24.40 -9.33
N GLY A 314 -0.37 25.67 -9.07
CA GLY A 314 -1.22 26.63 -8.36
C GLY A 314 -1.16 26.55 -6.84
N ARG A 315 -1.97 27.42 -6.18
CA ARG A 315 -1.97 27.61 -4.70
C ARG A 315 -2.28 26.32 -3.91
N LYS A 316 -3.03 25.38 -4.48
CA LYS A 316 -3.41 24.11 -3.84
C LYS A 316 -2.39 22.99 -4.02
N LYS A 317 -1.30 23.21 -4.78
CA LYS A 317 -0.26 22.20 -5.10
C LYS A 317 0.24 21.46 -3.87
N GLN A 318 0.60 22.18 -2.82
CA GLN A 318 1.14 21.56 -1.60
C GLN A 318 0.11 20.67 -0.89
N LYS A 319 -1.15 21.14 -0.77
CA LYS A 319 -2.23 20.34 -0.16
C LYS A 319 -2.49 19.06 -0.94
N LEU A 320 -2.51 19.14 -2.27
CA LEU A 320 -2.72 17.97 -3.15
C LEU A 320 -1.55 16.96 -3.09
N HIS A 321 -0.31 17.44 -3.00
CA HIS A 321 0.86 16.55 -2.81
C HIS A 321 0.87 15.86 -1.44
N LEU A 322 0.38 16.52 -0.41
CA LEU A 322 0.27 15.96 0.93
C LEU A 322 -0.94 15.04 1.08
N TRP A 323 -1.94 15.16 0.21
CA TRP A 323 -3.12 14.29 0.24
C TRP A 323 -2.78 12.89 -0.23
N LYS A 324 -2.60 12.01 0.72
CA LYS A 324 -2.16 10.62 0.52
C LYS A 324 -3.29 9.65 0.16
N LYS A 325 -4.23 10.06 -0.70
CA LYS A 325 -5.40 9.26 -1.06
C LYS A 325 -5.10 7.79 -1.40
N ARG A 326 -4.09 7.54 -2.24
CA ARG A 326 -3.68 6.16 -2.61
C ARG A 326 -3.05 5.38 -1.45
N ASP A 327 -2.30 6.04 -0.58
CA ASP A 327 -1.73 5.41 0.62
C ASP A 327 -2.84 5.03 1.61
N ILE A 328 -3.85 5.92 1.77
CA ILE A 328 -5.05 5.64 2.59
C ILE A 328 -5.80 4.44 2.02
N GLN A 329 -6.13 4.45 0.71
CA GLN A 329 -6.83 3.33 0.06
C GLN A 329 -6.07 2.00 0.19
N LYS A 330 -4.73 1.98 -0.02
CA LYS A 330 -3.90 0.78 0.15
C LYS A 330 -3.90 0.26 1.59
N ARG A 331 -3.91 1.18 2.57
CA ARG A 331 -3.99 0.80 4.00
C ARG A 331 -5.37 0.25 4.34
N CYS A 332 -6.43 0.87 3.84
CA CYS A 332 -7.79 0.34 3.98
C CYS A 332 -7.89 -1.05 3.35
N GLU A 333 -7.35 -1.24 2.14
CA GLU A 333 -7.35 -2.53 1.44
C GLU A 333 -6.70 -3.63 2.28
N HIS A 334 -5.49 -3.37 2.80
CA HIS A 334 -4.81 -4.34 3.66
C HIS A 334 -5.59 -4.65 4.95
N GLN A 335 -6.17 -3.62 5.59
CA GLN A 335 -6.93 -3.80 6.82
C GLN A 335 -8.28 -4.48 6.57
N ALA A 336 -8.98 -4.10 5.49
CA ALA A 336 -10.26 -4.69 5.08
C ALA A 336 -10.10 -6.17 4.73
N HIS A 337 -9.10 -6.52 3.91
CA HIS A 337 -8.83 -7.91 3.55
C HIS A 337 -8.54 -8.77 4.76
N ARG A 338 -7.77 -8.30 5.74
CA ARG A 338 -7.52 -9.04 6.99
C ARG A 338 -8.79 -9.33 7.79
N ARG A 339 -9.84 -8.56 7.59
CA ARG A 339 -11.17 -8.72 8.22
C ARG A 339 -12.17 -9.44 7.31
N GLY A 340 -11.72 -9.96 6.18
CA GLY A 340 -12.56 -10.67 5.22
C GLY A 340 -13.37 -9.75 4.28
N MET A 341 -13.31 -8.44 4.45
CA MET A 341 -13.99 -7.47 3.56
C MET A 341 -13.27 -7.35 2.22
N ARG A 342 -14.00 -7.06 1.15
CA ARG A 342 -13.44 -6.75 -0.16
C ARG A 342 -13.25 -5.23 -0.34
N ILE A 343 -12.40 -4.85 -1.28
CA ILE A 343 -12.27 -3.46 -1.75
C ILE A 343 -12.73 -3.38 -3.19
N SER A 344 -13.50 -2.36 -3.50
CA SER A 344 -13.87 -2.01 -4.87
C SER A 344 -13.55 -0.55 -5.19
N ARG A 345 -13.35 -0.26 -6.46
CA ARG A 345 -13.12 1.10 -6.96
C ARG A 345 -14.05 1.38 -8.14
N ILE A 346 -14.65 2.56 -8.13
CA ILE A 346 -15.55 3.03 -9.18
C ILE A 346 -14.95 4.23 -9.92
N CYS A 347 -15.53 4.58 -11.07
CA CYS A 347 -15.13 5.77 -11.82
C CYS A 347 -15.47 7.04 -11.02
N ALA A 348 -14.47 7.90 -10.81
CA ALA A 348 -14.59 9.15 -10.05
C ALA A 348 -15.24 10.30 -10.81
N TRP A 349 -15.44 10.17 -12.12
CA TRP A 349 -15.94 11.26 -12.96
C TRP A 349 -17.33 11.69 -12.54
N ASN A 350 -17.51 12.97 -12.23
CA ASN A 350 -18.78 13.61 -11.83
C ASN A 350 -19.46 13.07 -10.54
N THR A 351 -18.85 12.22 -9.72
CA THR A 351 -19.47 11.74 -8.45
C THR A 351 -19.83 12.89 -7.51
N SER A 352 -18.96 13.90 -7.39
CA SER A 352 -19.19 15.09 -6.57
C SER A 352 -19.77 16.29 -7.34
N ARG A 353 -19.99 16.14 -8.66
CA ARG A 353 -20.57 17.18 -9.51
C ARG A 353 -22.07 17.01 -9.74
N LEU A 354 -22.55 15.78 -9.59
CA LEU A 354 -23.95 15.45 -9.75
C LEU A 354 -24.65 15.31 -8.40
N ALA A 355 -25.86 15.86 -8.30
CA ALA A 355 -26.71 15.70 -7.13
C ALA A 355 -27.14 14.24 -7.00
N TYR A 356 -27.17 13.70 -5.78
CA TYR A 356 -27.54 12.30 -5.56
C TYR A 356 -28.99 11.98 -5.91
N ASP A 357 -29.87 12.99 -5.89
CA ASP A 357 -31.31 12.88 -6.17
C ASP A 357 -31.67 12.95 -7.67
N GLY A 358 -30.69 13.02 -8.56
CA GLY A 358 -30.88 13.08 -9.99
C GLY A 358 -31.24 14.48 -10.53
N SER A 359 -31.34 15.52 -9.68
CA SER A 359 -31.72 16.89 -10.10
C SER A 359 -30.71 17.60 -11.00
N GLY A 360 -29.53 16.97 -11.27
CA GLY A 360 -28.53 17.51 -12.19
C GLY A 360 -27.23 17.93 -11.51
N THR A 361 -26.57 18.96 -12.05
CA THR A 361 -25.27 19.42 -11.54
C THR A 361 -25.45 20.30 -10.28
N VAL A 362 -24.53 20.14 -9.33
CA VAL A 362 -24.54 20.93 -8.08
C VAL A 362 -23.72 22.21 -8.22
N VAL A 363 -24.17 23.29 -7.60
CA VAL A 363 -23.42 24.53 -7.45
C VAL A 363 -22.80 24.57 -6.05
N ARG A 364 -21.46 24.59 -5.97
CA ARG A 364 -20.75 24.64 -4.67
C ARG A 364 -20.78 26.04 -4.09
N ASP A 365 -20.97 26.10 -2.77
CA ASP A 365 -20.88 27.36 -2.02
C ASP A 365 -19.43 27.90 -2.04
N SER A 366 -19.27 29.19 -2.29
CA SER A 366 -17.94 29.84 -2.38
C SER A 366 -17.27 29.99 -1.02
N GLY A 367 -18.03 30.20 0.04
CA GLY A 367 -17.54 30.35 1.42
C GLY A 367 -17.34 29.00 2.12
N ASN A 368 -18.22 28.05 1.87
CA ASN A 368 -18.16 26.72 2.45
C ASN A 368 -18.20 25.62 1.39
N HIS A 369 -17.05 25.22 0.89
CA HIS A 369 -16.91 24.21 -0.15
C HIS A 369 -17.49 22.82 0.18
N SER A 370 -17.84 22.55 1.44
CA SER A 370 -18.53 21.32 1.84
C SER A 370 -20.03 21.38 1.57
N LEU A 371 -20.59 22.55 1.29
CA LEU A 371 -21.99 22.74 0.94
C LEU A 371 -22.17 22.96 -0.56
N CYS A 372 -23.30 22.50 -1.06
CA CYS A 372 -23.74 22.77 -2.43
C CYS A 372 -25.25 22.97 -2.48
N THR A 373 -25.71 23.63 -3.54
CA THR A 373 -27.11 23.81 -3.88
C THR A 373 -27.40 22.98 -5.12
N PHE A 374 -28.43 22.15 -5.06
CA PHE A 374 -28.94 21.34 -6.16
C PHE A 374 -29.81 22.20 -7.10
N GLN A 375 -30.10 21.71 -8.29
CA GLN A 375 -30.93 22.46 -9.24
C GLN A 375 -32.38 22.70 -8.75
N ASN A 376 -32.87 21.81 -7.89
CA ASN A 376 -34.18 21.97 -7.22
C ASN A 376 -34.14 22.90 -5.99
N GLY A 377 -33.04 23.62 -5.77
CA GLY A 377 -32.87 24.56 -4.65
C GLY A 377 -32.44 23.93 -3.32
N LYS A 378 -32.35 22.63 -3.22
CA LYS A 378 -31.95 21.91 -2.00
C LYS A 378 -30.49 22.18 -1.66
N ARG A 379 -30.22 22.64 -0.43
CA ARG A 379 -28.85 22.76 0.12
C ARG A 379 -28.44 21.46 0.79
N TYR A 380 -27.26 20.94 0.42
CA TYR A 380 -26.78 19.66 0.92
C TYR A 380 -25.26 19.61 1.07
N ASN A 381 -24.75 18.59 1.80
CA ASN A 381 -23.30 18.38 1.90
C ASN A 381 -22.80 17.68 0.63
N CYS A 382 -21.80 18.28 -0.05
CA CYS A 382 -21.26 17.76 -1.31
C CYS A 382 -20.61 16.39 -1.16
N ASP A 383 -19.81 16.22 -0.08
CA ASP A 383 -19.02 14.99 0.12
C ASP A 383 -19.96 13.83 0.51
N LEU A 384 -21.07 14.13 1.21
CA LEU A 384 -22.09 13.12 1.52
C LEU A 384 -22.88 12.73 0.26
N SER A 385 -23.26 13.68 -0.60
CA SER A 385 -23.87 13.43 -1.89
C SER A 385 -22.95 12.55 -2.78
N ALA A 386 -21.66 12.87 -2.78
CA ALA A 386 -20.65 12.08 -3.50
C ALA A 386 -20.57 10.64 -2.99
N SER A 387 -20.57 10.43 -1.66
CA SER A 387 -20.52 9.10 -1.07
C SER A 387 -21.72 8.22 -1.47
N TYR A 388 -22.92 8.81 -1.61
CA TYR A 388 -24.10 8.10 -2.12
C TYR A 388 -23.92 7.68 -3.58
N ASN A 389 -23.43 8.60 -4.41
CA ASN A 389 -23.17 8.30 -5.83
C ASN A 389 -22.09 7.23 -5.99
N ILE A 390 -21.07 7.20 -5.11
CA ILE A 390 -20.05 6.16 -5.10
C ILE A 390 -20.67 4.78 -4.82
N GLY A 391 -21.53 4.67 -3.81
CA GLY A 391 -22.20 3.44 -3.45
C GLY A 391 -23.15 2.97 -4.55
N ALA A 392 -23.94 3.88 -5.09
CA ALA A 392 -24.89 3.59 -6.18
C ALA A 392 -24.18 3.06 -7.42
N ARG A 393 -23.07 3.66 -7.85
CA ARG A 393 -22.28 3.18 -9.01
C ARG A 393 -21.71 1.80 -8.84
N TYR A 394 -21.36 1.43 -7.60
CA TYR A 394 -20.94 0.07 -7.30
C TYR A 394 -22.09 -0.91 -7.51
N PHE A 395 -23.23 -0.67 -6.90
CA PHE A 395 -24.37 -1.57 -7.00
C PHE A 395 -24.94 -1.64 -8.42
N ILE A 396 -25.11 -0.52 -9.11
CA ILE A 396 -25.55 -0.50 -10.52
C ILE A 396 -24.64 -1.39 -11.39
N ARG A 397 -23.30 -1.25 -11.23
CA ARG A 397 -22.36 -2.07 -11.97
C ARG A 397 -22.48 -3.55 -11.65
N GLU A 398 -22.56 -3.91 -10.37
CA GLU A 398 -22.56 -5.31 -9.95
C GLU A 398 -23.94 -5.98 -10.17
N LEU A 399 -25.02 -5.25 -10.10
CA LEU A 399 -26.38 -5.75 -10.41
C LEU A 399 -26.58 -6.03 -11.91
N LEU A 400 -26.08 -5.15 -12.77
CA LEU A 400 -26.20 -5.31 -14.23
C LEU A 400 -25.21 -6.32 -14.82
N LYS A 401 -24.09 -6.60 -14.12
CA LYS A 401 -23.04 -7.46 -14.64
C LYS A 401 -23.46 -8.91 -14.94
N PRO A 402 -24.22 -9.60 -14.09
CA PRO A 402 -24.62 -10.99 -14.31
C PRO A 402 -25.80 -11.14 -15.26
N LEU A 403 -26.48 -10.06 -15.65
CA LEU A 403 -27.71 -10.13 -16.46
C LEU A 403 -27.38 -10.46 -17.92
N PRO A 404 -28.26 -11.25 -18.59
CA PRO A 404 -28.26 -11.44 -20.05
C PRO A 404 -28.36 -10.10 -20.79
N ALA A 405 -27.80 -10.03 -22.01
CA ALA A 405 -27.79 -8.81 -22.81
C ALA A 405 -29.20 -8.23 -23.07
N THR A 406 -30.18 -9.09 -23.27
CA THR A 406 -31.60 -8.71 -23.49
C THR A 406 -32.21 -8.02 -22.28
N GLU A 407 -32.11 -8.63 -21.10
CA GLU A 407 -32.62 -8.05 -19.84
C GLU A 407 -31.91 -6.74 -19.51
N ARG A 408 -30.59 -6.73 -19.67
CA ARG A 408 -29.79 -5.54 -19.45
C ARG A 408 -30.20 -4.39 -20.38
N SER A 409 -30.47 -4.68 -21.69
CA SER A 409 -30.94 -3.66 -22.64
C SER A 409 -32.27 -3.09 -22.28
N LEU A 410 -33.21 -3.94 -21.78
CA LEU A 410 -34.51 -3.49 -21.30
C LEU A 410 -34.39 -2.55 -20.11
N LEU A 411 -33.59 -2.89 -19.13
CA LEU A 411 -33.32 -2.05 -17.96
C LEU A 411 -32.59 -0.74 -18.32
N GLU A 412 -31.65 -0.79 -19.25
CA GLU A 412 -30.94 0.41 -19.76
C GLU A 412 -31.86 1.31 -20.59
N ALA A 413 -32.93 0.78 -21.18
CA ALA A 413 -33.97 1.57 -21.87
C ALA A 413 -34.89 2.28 -20.86
N LYS A 414 -35.26 1.60 -19.76
CA LYS A 414 -36.12 2.16 -18.70
C LYS A 414 -35.39 3.19 -17.84
N VAL A 415 -34.09 2.95 -17.52
CA VAL A 415 -33.22 3.85 -16.73
C VAL A 415 -32.00 4.23 -17.58
N PRO A 416 -32.12 5.16 -18.53
CA PRO A 416 -31.03 5.46 -19.50
C PRO A 416 -29.69 5.92 -18.91
N SER A 417 -29.73 6.52 -17.73
CA SER A 417 -28.54 7.00 -17.00
C SER A 417 -27.57 5.88 -16.65
N VAL A 418 -28.07 4.65 -16.39
CA VAL A 418 -27.23 3.51 -15.98
C VAL A 418 -26.33 2.97 -17.10
N LYS A 419 -26.64 3.30 -18.36
CA LYS A 419 -25.84 2.96 -19.53
C LYS A 419 -24.43 3.57 -19.49
N ARG A 420 -24.26 4.73 -18.85
CA ARG A 420 -23.00 5.45 -18.74
C ARG A 420 -22.55 5.57 -17.30
N ARG A 421 -21.46 4.89 -16.94
CA ARG A 421 -20.88 4.89 -15.57
C ARG A 421 -20.56 6.28 -15.00
N ILE A 422 -20.39 7.30 -15.85
CA ILE A 422 -20.02 8.67 -15.45
C ILE A 422 -21.24 9.55 -15.13
N SER A 423 -22.45 9.11 -15.46
CA SER A 423 -23.70 9.86 -15.25
C SER A 423 -24.56 9.29 -14.14
N CYS A 424 -24.36 8.03 -13.73
CA CYS A 424 -25.18 7.40 -12.70
C CYS A 424 -25.06 8.09 -11.34
N VAL A 425 -26.19 8.26 -10.69
CA VAL A 425 -26.34 8.81 -9.33
C VAL A 425 -27.15 7.85 -8.44
N TYR A 426 -27.33 8.23 -7.19
CA TYR A 426 -28.04 7.41 -6.22
C TYR A 426 -29.54 7.20 -6.58
N ALA A 427 -30.22 8.21 -7.13
CA ALA A 427 -31.60 8.09 -7.58
C ALA A 427 -31.75 7.00 -8.64
N ASP A 428 -30.80 6.90 -9.58
CA ASP A 428 -30.80 5.87 -10.63
C ASP A 428 -30.67 4.44 -10.08
N LEU A 429 -29.98 4.25 -8.96
CA LEU A 429 -29.90 2.94 -8.31
C LEU A 429 -31.28 2.51 -7.80
N ARG A 430 -32.00 3.40 -7.15
CA ARG A 430 -33.34 3.11 -6.60
C ARG A 430 -34.33 2.80 -7.70
N GLU A 431 -34.32 3.57 -8.79
CA GLU A 431 -35.14 3.33 -9.97
C GLU A 431 -34.79 2.00 -10.63
N LEU A 432 -33.52 1.73 -10.88
CA LEU A 432 -33.02 0.46 -11.42
C LEU A 432 -33.48 -0.73 -10.56
N PHE A 433 -33.33 -0.62 -9.24
CA PHE A 433 -33.73 -1.72 -8.35
C PHE A 433 -35.25 -1.98 -8.41
N SER A 434 -36.07 -0.93 -8.43
CA SER A 434 -37.53 -1.07 -8.60
C SER A 434 -37.91 -1.75 -9.91
N GLU A 435 -37.28 -1.35 -11.03
CA GLU A 435 -37.52 -1.96 -12.33
C GLU A 435 -37.06 -3.43 -12.39
N MET A 436 -36.00 -3.77 -11.71
CA MET A 436 -35.53 -5.17 -11.58
C MET A 436 -36.50 -6.03 -10.77
N GLU A 437 -37.15 -5.51 -9.75
CA GLU A 437 -38.16 -6.22 -8.98
C GLU A 437 -39.47 -6.42 -9.82
N LEU A 438 -39.86 -5.41 -10.57
CA LEU A 438 -41.02 -5.53 -11.50
C LEU A 438 -40.78 -6.59 -12.58
N LEU A 439 -39.57 -6.64 -13.18
CA LEU A 439 -39.24 -7.66 -14.18
C LEU A 439 -39.16 -9.09 -13.62
N ARG A 440 -38.95 -9.24 -12.33
CA ARG A 440 -38.93 -10.56 -11.67
C ARG A 440 -40.34 -11.04 -11.29
N ALA A 441 -41.24 -10.10 -11.03
CA ALA A 441 -42.63 -10.39 -10.69
C ALA A 441 -43.48 -10.68 -11.92
N ALA A 442 -43.06 -10.26 -13.12
CA ALA A 442 -43.65 -10.53 -14.40
C ALA A 442 -43.16 -11.86 -15.01
#